data_4dfb36e2ca6c8dab8eb2cbc51f83a11c
#
_entry.id   4dfb36e2ca6c8dab8eb2cbc51f83a11c
#
_cell.length_a   1.000
_cell.length_b   1.000
_cell.length_c   1.000
_cell.angle_alpha   90.00
_cell.angle_beta   90.00
_cell.angle_gamma   90.00
#
_symmetry.space_group_name_H-M   'P 1'
#
loop_
_entity.id
_entity.type
_entity.pdbx_description
1 polymer ?
#
loop_
_entity_poly.entity_id
_entity_poly.type
_entity_poly.pdbx_seq_one_letter_code
_entity_poly.pdbx_strand_id
1 'polypeptide(L)'
;MRSLFFFLLFLPLGAGAQGFDDFEYWGIRAAFTHTNRSHNLGFVGGSLNTEYNWVSRSLYAGVHLGTQNTLTEDGRKQSKMEIVPEIGYEFSLILLGLGASLNTHAFQPRVGLSFFNIHQAYVGYSIPFRRDTVFKGLTFTLVLNLSNAESSNDLRLW
;
A
#
# COMPACT_ATOMS: atom_id res chain seq x y z
N MET A 1 -19.37 0.03 20.17
CA MET A 1 -19.04 0.00 18.72
C MET A 1 -17.59 0.42 18.38
N ARG A 2 -16.96 1.38 19.07
CA ARG A 2 -15.56 1.79 18.82
C ARG A 2 -14.53 0.67 19.07
N SER A 3 -14.73 -0.17 20.07
CA SER A 3 -13.80 -1.27 20.41
C SER A 3 -13.78 -2.42 19.40
N LEU A 4 -14.90 -2.69 18.72
CA LEU A 4 -15.00 -3.77 17.71
C LEU A 4 -14.20 -3.42 16.44
N PHE A 5 -14.15 -2.13 16.09
CA PHE A 5 -13.40 -1.64 14.94
C PHE A 5 -11.89 -1.78 15.14
N PHE A 6 -11.42 -1.53 16.37
CA PHE A 6 -10.02 -1.76 16.75
C PHE A 6 -9.64 -3.24 16.67
N PHE A 7 -10.52 -4.14 17.10
CA PHE A 7 -10.26 -5.58 17.07
C PHE A 7 -10.14 -6.10 15.64
N LEU A 8 -11.00 -5.66 14.72
CA LEU A 8 -10.95 -6.02 13.29
C LEU A 8 -9.70 -5.50 12.59
N LEU A 9 -9.14 -4.36 13.03
CA LEU A 9 -7.93 -3.78 12.44
C LEU A 9 -6.66 -4.54 12.87
N PHE A 10 -6.66 -5.16 14.05
CA PHE A 10 -5.52 -5.91 14.60
C PHE A 10 -5.55 -7.41 14.29
N LEU A 11 -6.69 -7.96 13.83
CA LEU A 11 -6.80 -9.36 13.45
C LEU A 11 -5.77 -9.79 12.39
N PRO A 12 -5.52 -9.03 11.30
CA PRO A 12 -4.48 -9.39 10.34
C PRO A 12 -3.06 -9.21 10.89
N LEU A 13 -2.84 -8.32 11.85
CA LEU A 13 -1.54 -8.14 12.50
C LEU A 13 -1.22 -9.29 13.47
N GLY A 14 -2.21 -9.85 14.14
CA GLY A 14 -2.05 -11.03 14.99
C GLY A 14 -1.75 -12.31 14.20
N ALA A 15 -2.30 -12.42 12.99
CA ALA A 15 -1.99 -13.53 12.07
C ALA A 15 -0.61 -13.39 11.42
N GLY A 16 0.00 -12.19 11.40
CA GLY A 16 1.36 -11.93 10.90
C GLY A 16 2.45 -12.03 11.96
N ALA A 17 2.10 -12.30 13.23
CA ALA A 17 3.07 -12.46 14.33
C ALA A 17 3.82 -13.80 14.33
N GLN A 18 3.51 -14.69 13.40
CA GLN A 18 4.38 -15.82 13.04
C GLN A 18 5.51 -15.22 12.20
N GLY A 19 6.72 -15.36 12.65
CA GLY A 19 7.92 -14.62 12.26
C GLY A 19 8.17 -14.37 10.76
N PHE A 20 9.21 -13.62 10.47
CA PHE A 20 9.68 -13.31 9.10
C PHE A 20 10.05 -14.56 8.28
N ASP A 21 10.16 -15.73 8.91
CA ASP A 21 10.42 -17.03 8.27
C ASP A 21 9.26 -17.52 7.40
N ASP A 22 8.07 -16.90 7.49
CA ASP A 22 6.89 -17.27 6.70
C ASP A 22 6.86 -16.62 5.31
N PHE A 23 7.79 -15.70 4.99
CA PHE A 23 7.84 -15.07 3.66
C PHE A 23 8.74 -15.90 2.74
N GLU A 24 8.15 -16.40 1.65
CA GLU A 24 8.80 -17.34 0.74
C GLU A 24 9.58 -16.67 -0.38
N TYR A 25 9.15 -15.47 -0.79
CA TYR A 25 9.77 -14.76 -1.91
C TYR A 25 9.71 -13.26 -1.78
N TRP A 26 10.65 -12.57 -2.42
CA TRP A 26 10.70 -11.12 -2.47
C TRP A 26 10.20 -10.59 -3.80
N GLY A 27 9.86 -9.31 -3.86
CA GLY A 27 9.40 -8.64 -5.06
C GLY A 27 9.75 -7.16 -5.10
N ILE A 28 9.63 -6.60 -6.29
CA ILE A 28 9.65 -5.17 -6.53
C ILE A 28 8.21 -4.70 -6.65
N ARG A 29 7.87 -3.66 -5.91
CA ARG A 29 6.53 -3.10 -5.88
C ARG A 29 6.54 -1.70 -6.47
N ALA A 30 5.68 -1.46 -7.45
CA ALA A 30 5.36 -0.15 -7.96
C ALA A 30 3.87 0.13 -7.71
N ALA A 31 3.53 1.36 -7.36
CA ALA A 31 2.12 1.74 -7.23
C ALA A 31 1.89 3.19 -7.67
N PHE A 32 0.67 3.44 -8.08
CA PHE A 32 0.15 4.77 -8.36
C PHE A 32 -1.03 5.05 -7.43
N THR A 33 -0.94 6.12 -6.67
CA THR A 33 -1.99 6.54 -5.74
C THR A 33 -2.55 7.90 -6.14
N HIS A 34 -3.86 7.93 -6.34
CA HIS A 34 -4.62 9.15 -6.53
C HIS A 34 -5.37 9.50 -5.24
N THR A 35 -5.28 10.75 -4.79
CA THR A 35 -6.01 11.23 -3.62
C THR A 35 -7.17 12.12 -4.04
N ASN A 36 -8.24 12.19 -3.23
CA ASN A 36 -9.41 13.04 -3.52
C ASN A 36 -9.09 14.54 -3.59
N ARG A 37 -7.88 14.95 -3.21
CA ARG A 37 -7.37 16.33 -3.39
C ARG A 37 -6.61 16.53 -4.69
N SER A 38 -6.79 15.63 -5.66
CA SER A 38 -6.16 15.67 -6.99
C SER A 38 -4.63 15.62 -6.95
N HIS A 39 -4.06 14.94 -5.95
CA HIS A 39 -2.63 14.65 -5.93
C HIS A 39 -2.39 13.23 -6.44
N ASN A 40 -1.38 13.14 -7.30
CA ASN A 40 -0.91 11.89 -7.88
C ASN A 40 0.45 11.56 -7.28
N LEU A 41 0.60 10.36 -6.74
CA LEU A 41 1.80 9.90 -6.08
C LEU A 41 2.22 8.57 -6.72
N GLY A 42 3.46 8.48 -7.16
CA GLY A 42 4.09 7.22 -7.53
C GLY A 42 4.72 6.59 -6.29
N PHE A 43 4.66 5.27 -6.17
CA PHE A 43 5.36 4.51 -5.14
C PHE A 43 6.32 3.53 -5.80
N VAL A 44 7.49 3.37 -5.20
CA VAL A 44 8.45 2.32 -5.53
C VAL A 44 9.05 1.75 -4.25
N GLY A 45 9.16 0.43 -4.20
CA GLY A 45 9.69 -0.26 -3.02
C GLY A 45 9.93 -1.74 -3.24
N GLY A 46 10.26 -2.42 -2.16
CA GLY A 46 10.37 -3.86 -2.09
C GLY A 46 9.20 -4.49 -1.34
N SER A 47 8.93 -5.74 -1.61
CA SER A 47 7.94 -6.54 -0.90
C SER A 47 8.49 -7.92 -0.54
N LEU A 48 8.03 -8.44 0.59
CA LEU A 48 8.18 -9.82 1.02
C LEU A 48 6.80 -10.46 0.94
N ASN A 49 6.71 -11.59 0.27
CA ASN A 49 5.43 -12.19 -0.06
C ASN A 49 5.40 -13.66 0.34
N THR A 50 4.20 -14.14 0.68
CA THR A 50 3.90 -15.56 0.77
C THR A 50 2.56 -15.81 0.11
N GLU A 51 2.42 -16.96 -0.50
CA GLU A 51 1.20 -17.40 -1.16
C GLU A 51 0.93 -18.85 -0.82
N TYR A 52 -0.21 -19.10 -0.20
CA TYR A 52 -0.65 -20.43 0.14
C TYR A 52 -2.09 -20.65 -0.32
N ASN A 53 -2.28 -21.49 -1.33
CA ASN A 53 -3.57 -21.74 -1.97
C ASN A 53 -4.19 -20.43 -2.50
N TRP A 54 -5.28 -19.98 -1.87
CA TRP A 54 -6.05 -18.78 -2.25
C TRP A 54 -5.76 -17.57 -1.36
N VAL A 55 -4.78 -17.69 -0.49
CA VAL A 55 -4.38 -16.65 0.47
C VAL A 55 -3.01 -16.13 0.09
N SER A 56 -2.87 -14.84 -0.06
CA SER A 56 -1.56 -14.19 -0.18
C SER A 56 -1.35 -13.14 0.91
N ARG A 57 -0.12 -12.97 1.32
CA ARG A 57 0.31 -11.93 2.28
C ARG A 57 1.49 -11.19 1.68
N SER A 58 1.52 -9.89 1.89
CA SER A 58 2.60 -9.04 1.41
C SER A 58 2.96 -8.02 2.49
N LEU A 59 4.21 -8.04 2.93
CA LEU A 59 4.83 -6.97 3.69
C LEU A 59 5.67 -6.15 2.73
N TYR A 60 5.49 -4.84 2.67
CA TYR A 60 6.26 -4.01 1.75
C TYR A 60 6.77 -2.74 2.43
N ALA A 61 7.85 -2.21 1.89
CA ALA A 61 8.41 -0.93 2.28
C ALA A 61 8.98 -0.20 1.05
N GLY A 62 8.87 1.12 1.04
CA GLY A 62 9.36 1.92 -0.06
C GLY A 62 9.09 3.40 0.14
N VAL A 63 9.06 4.14 -0.96
CA VAL A 63 8.87 5.59 -0.93
C VAL A 63 7.81 6.02 -1.93
N HIS A 64 6.96 6.96 -1.51
CA HIS A 64 6.11 7.72 -2.41
C HIS A 64 6.88 8.92 -2.96
N LEU A 65 6.71 9.15 -4.23
CA LEU A 65 7.22 10.29 -4.98
C LEU A 65 6.04 11.07 -5.53
N GLY A 66 5.97 12.34 -5.21
CA GLY A 66 4.88 13.21 -5.68
C GLY A 66 5.28 14.67 -5.74
N THR A 67 4.42 15.48 -6.30
CA THR A 67 4.60 16.93 -6.35
C THR A 67 3.50 17.61 -5.57
N GLN A 68 3.88 18.45 -4.63
CA GLN A 68 2.97 19.33 -3.92
C GLN A 68 3.05 20.73 -4.52
N ASN A 69 1.93 21.25 -4.98
CA ASN A 69 1.83 22.63 -5.43
C ASN A 69 1.50 23.54 -4.23
N THR A 70 2.46 24.35 -3.82
CA THR A 70 2.27 25.37 -2.79
C THR A 70 2.14 26.74 -3.45
N LEU A 71 1.20 27.55 -3.00
CA LEU A 71 1.13 28.96 -3.36
C LEU A 71 2.06 29.73 -2.43
N THR A 72 3.06 30.38 -3.01
CA THR A 72 3.92 31.32 -2.28
C THR A 72 3.14 32.60 -1.98
N GLU A 73 3.53 33.36 -0.96
CA GLU A 73 2.89 34.64 -0.58
C GLU A 73 2.79 35.63 -1.75
N ASP A 74 3.65 35.52 -2.73
CA ASP A 74 3.65 36.30 -3.98
C ASP A 74 2.65 35.79 -5.05
N GLY A 75 1.80 34.79 -4.71
CA GLY A 75 0.82 34.22 -5.65
C GLY A 75 1.43 33.30 -6.70
N ARG A 76 2.72 32.99 -6.64
CA ARG A 76 3.38 32.07 -7.56
C ARG A 76 3.16 30.61 -7.11
N LYS A 77 2.80 29.74 -8.06
CA LYS A 77 2.74 28.30 -7.84
C LYS A 77 4.16 27.74 -7.79
N GLN A 78 4.57 27.25 -6.63
CA GLN A 78 5.82 26.51 -6.49
C GLN A 78 5.51 25.03 -6.38
N SER A 79 6.08 24.23 -7.27
CA SER A 79 5.99 22.77 -7.20
C SER A 79 7.17 22.22 -6.42
N LYS A 80 6.90 21.56 -5.30
CA LYS A 80 7.92 20.92 -4.48
C LYS A 80 7.78 19.41 -4.60
N MET A 81 8.88 18.74 -4.92
CA MET A 81 8.93 17.28 -4.88
C MET A 81 8.92 16.81 -3.42
N GLU A 82 8.05 15.86 -3.13
CA GLU A 82 7.94 15.25 -1.81
C GLU A 82 8.28 13.77 -1.89
N ILE A 83 9.11 13.31 -0.97
CA ILE A 83 9.50 11.91 -0.81
C ILE A 83 8.99 11.46 0.55
N VAL A 84 8.08 10.47 0.54
CA VAL A 84 7.41 10.00 1.75
C VAL A 84 7.63 8.50 1.92
N PRO A 85 8.43 8.07 2.90
CA PRO A 85 8.61 6.66 3.19
C PRO A 85 7.31 6.04 3.71
N GLU A 86 7.05 4.82 3.26
CA GLU A 86 5.87 4.02 3.64
C GLU A 86 6.26 2.58 3.90
N ILE A 87 5.65 1.99 4.91
CA ILE A 87 5.61 0.56 5.17
C ILE A 87 4.15 0.12 5.21
N GLY A 88 3.85 -1.07 4.70
CA GLY A 88 2.49 -1.57 4.72
C GLY A 88 2.43 -3.08 4.67
N TYR A 89 1.25 -3.57 5.04
CA TYR A 89 0.91 -4.98 5.04
C TYR A 89 -0.40 -5.18 4.30
N GLU A 90 -0.45 -6.20 3.47
CA GLU A 90 -1.63 -6.61 2.71
C GLU A 90 -1.89 -8.09 2.88
N PHE A 91 -3.16 -8.40 2.90
CA PHE A 91 -3.70 -9.75 2.94
C PHE A 91 -4.72 -9.87 1.82
N SER A 92 -4.62 -10.91 1.02
CA SER A 92 -5.59 -11.19 -0.05
C SER A 92 -6.15 -12.59 0.11
N LEU A 93 -7.45 -12.69 -0.07
CA LEU A 93 -8.19 -13.93 -0.12
C LEU A 93 -8.89 -14.01 -1.47
N ILE A 94 -8.45 -14.94 -2.33
CA ILE A 94 -8.93 -15.08 -3.71
C ILE A 94 -8.71 -13.76 -4.48
N LEU A 95 -9.77 -12.98 -4.64
CA LEU A 95 -9.75 -11.69 -5.35
C LEU A 95 -9.89 -10.49 -4.40
N LEU A 96 -10.24 -10.71 -3.14
CA LEU A 96 -10.45 -9.65 -2.18
C LEU A 96 -9.13 -9.33 -1.47
N GLY A 97 -8.69 -8.08 -1.55
CA GLY A 97 -7.52 -7.57 -0.84
C GLY A 97 -7.92 -6.67 0.32
N LEU A 98 -7.26 -6.85 1.46
CA LEU A 98 -7.33 -5.98 2.63
C LEU A 98 -5.91 -5.53 2.96
N GLY A 99 -5.72 -4.27 3.30
CA GLY A 99 -4.40 -3.78 3.64
C GLY A 99 -4.43 -2.58 4.57
N ALA A 100 -3.27 -2.32 5.12
CA ALA A 100 -3.01 -1.10 5.86
C ALA A 100 -1.58 -0.66 5.61
N SER A 101 -1.37 0.64 5.50
CA SER A 101 -0.04 1.22 5.42
C SER A 101 0.14 2.38 6.38
N LEU A 102 1.39 2.60 6.73
CA LEU A 102 1.84 3.67 7.58
C LEU A 102 2.95 4.42 6.86
N ASN A 103 2.77 5.71 6.70
CA ASN A 103 3.80 6.60 6.23
C ASN A 103 4.02 7.73 7.25
N THR A 104 5.00 8.59 7.03
CA THR A 104 5.31 9.69 7.95
C THR A 104 4.20 10.74 8.08
N HIS A 105 3.19 10.70 7.21
CA HIS A 105 2.11 11.69 7.13
C HIS A 105 0.75 11.14 7.53
N ALA A 106 0.50 9.83 7.34
CA ALA A 106 -0.83 9.24 7.52
C ALA A 106 -0.79 7.74 7.77
N PHE A 107 -1.86 7.25 8.36
CA PHE A 107 -2.26 5.84 8.36
C PHE A 107 -3.31 5.61 7.27
N GLN A 108 -3.20 4.53 6.50
CA GLN A 108 -4.06 4.26 5.35
C GLN A 108 -4.60 2.82 5.37
N PRO A 109 -5.77 2.58 5.96
CA PRO A 109 -6.52 1.35 5.73
C PRO A 109 -7.07 1.35 4.30
N ARG A 110 -7.08 0.16 3.66
CA ARG A 110 -7.54 -0.03 2.29
C ARG A 110 -8.17 -1.39 2.07
N VAL A 111 -9.10 -1.43 1.13
CA VAL A 111 -9.78 -2.63 0.65
C VAL A 111 -9.82 -2.59 -0.87
N GLY A 112 -9.73 -3.74 -1.51
CA GLY A 112 -9.71 -3.74 -2.97
C GLY A 112 -9.72 -5.13 -3.57
N LEU A 113 -9.32 -5.19 -4.81
CA LEU A 113 -9.19 -6.40 -5.60
C LEU A 113 -7.71 -6.71 -5.81
N SER A 114 -7.37 -7.99 -5.68
CA SER A 114 -6.01 -8.49 -5.90
C SER A 114 -6.09 -9.65 -6.89
N PHE A 115 -5.38 -9.53 -8.01
CA PHE A 115 -5.28 -10.55 -9.02
C PHE A 115 -3.90 -11.20 -8.95
N PHE A 116 -3.85 -12.44 -8.44
CA PHE A 116 -2.62 -13.23 -8.31
C PHE A 116 -1.47 -12.49 -7.60
N ASN A 117 -1.79 -11.63 -6.66
CA ASN A 117 -0.83 -10.75 -5.96
C ASN A 117 0.06 -9.87 -6.89
N ILE A 118 -0.16 -9.91 -8.19
CA ILE A 118 0.60 -9.14 -9.20
C ILE A 118 -0.07 -7.79 -9.44
N HIS A 119 -1.34 -7.78 -9.80
CA HIS A 119 -2.12 -6.58 -10.08
C HIS A 119 -3.14 -6.37 -8.97
N GLN A 120 -3.11 -5.20 -8.35
CA GLN A 120 -4.01 -4.90 -7.26
C GLN A 120 -4.60 -3.51 -7.43
N ALA A 121 -5.86 -3.36 -7.06
CA ALA A 121 -6.56 -2.08 -7.08
C ALA A 121 -7.26 -1.87 -5.74
N TYR A 122 -6.91 -0.80 -5.04
CA TYR A 122 -7.41 -0.50 -3.71
C TYR A 122 -8.14 0.83 -3.65
N VAL A 123 -9.19 0.85 -2.85
CA VAL A 123 -9.79 2.06 -2.31
C VAL A 123 -9.43 2.13 -0.84
N GLY A 124 -8.91 3.26 -0.39
CA GLY A 124 -8.49 3.47 0.97
C GLY A 124 -8.90 4.81 1.51
N TYR A 125 -8.59 5.03 2.76
CA TYR A 125 -8.80 6.29 3.42
C TYR A 125 -7.56 6.71 4.21
N SER A 126 -6.94 7.83 3.82
CA SER A 126 -5.80 8.40 4.53
C SER A 126 -6.24 9.18 5.74
N ILE A 127 -5.83 8.72 6.92
CA ILE A 127 -6.03 9.36 8.22
C ILE A 127 -4.75 10.14 8.53
N PRO A 128 -4.73 11.46 8.35
CA PRO A 128 -3.51 12.25 8.46
C PRO A 128 -3.08 12.44 9.91
N PHE A 129 -1.77 12.40 10.17
CA PHE A 129 -1.17 12.82 11.44
C PHE A 129 -0.89 14.33 11.49
N ARG A 130 -0.79 14.96 10.30
CA ARG A 130 -0.54 16.39 10.13
C ARG A 130 -1.65 17.02 9.31
N ARG A 131 -1.96 18.29 9.59
CA ARG A 131 -3.04 19.01 8.87
C ARG A 131 -2.67 19.31 7.43
N ASP A 132 -1.40 19.59 7.16
CA ASP A 132 -0.87 20.00 5.86
C ASP A 132 -0.16 18.82 5.18
N THR A 133 -0.95 17.87 4.67
CA THR A 133 -0.43 16.71 3.96
C THR A 133 -1.29 16.40 2.73
N VAL A 134 -0.64 15.86 1.70
CA VAL A 134 -1.29 15.33 0.50
C VAL A 134 -2.06 14.03 0.82
N PHE A 135 -1.65 13.32 1.88
CA PHE A 135 -2.28 12.09 2.36
C PHE A 135 -3.47 12.40 3.28
N LYS A 136 -4.62 12.72 2.69
CA LYS A 136 -5.84 13.00 3.45
C LYS A 136 -7.10 12.61 2.67
N GLY A 137 -7.98 11.85 3.33
CA GLY A 137 -9.28 11.48 2.78
C GLY A 137 -9.20 10.25 1.87
N LEU A 138 -10.13 10.14 0.94
CA LEU A 138 -10.25 8.98 0.06
C LEU A 138 -9.04 8.87 -0.87
N THR A 139 -8.55 7.64 -1.03
CA THR A 139 -7.44 7.30 -1.93
C THR A 139 -7.83 6.14 -2.85
N PHE A 140 -7.34 6.21 -4.06
CA PHE A 140 -7.39 5.11 -5.02
C PHE A 140 -5.97 4.71 -5.38
N THR A 141 -5.61 3.44 -5.23
CA THR A 141 -4.25 2.95 -5.45
C THR A 141 -4.27 1.77 -6.41
N LEU A 142 -3.49 1.87 -7.48
CA LEU A 142 -3.16 0.77 -8.37
C LEU A 142 -1.77 0.27 -8.04
N VAL A 143 -1.61 -1.04 -7.91
CA VAL A 143 -0.34 -1.68 -7.54
C VAL A 143 0.05 -2.70 -8.59
N LEU A 144 1.33 -2.71 -8.91
CA LEU A 144 2.02 -3.75 -9.64
C LEU A 144 3.11 -4.33 -8.73
N ASN A 145 3.01 -5.62 -8.43
CA ASN A 145 3.97 -6.34 -7.60
C ASN A 145 4.66 -7.41 -8.46
N LEU A 146 5.94 -7.22 -8.75
CA LEU A 146 6.77 -8.14 -9.53
C LEU A 146 7.61 -8.95 -8.56
N SER A 147 7.27 -10.21 -8.38
CA SER A 147 7.95 -11.12 -7.45
C SER A 147 8.80 -12.14 -8.19
N ASN A 148 9.84 -12.61 -7.53
CA ASN A 148 10.68 -13.71 -8.00
C ASN A 148 10.11 -15.08 -7.60
N ALA A 149 8.80 -15.21 -7.41
CA ALA A 149 8.18 -16.47 -7.13
C ALA A 149 8.57 -17.49 -8.21
N GLU A 150 9.29 -18.51 -7.85
CA GLU A 150 9.33 -19.73 -8.64
C GLU A 150 7.94 -20.35 -8.50
N SER A 151 7.04 -19.96 -9.39
CA SER A 151 5.70 -20.53 -9.41
C SER A 151 5.80 -22.03 -9.57
N SER A 152 5.51 -22.75 -8.50
CA SER A 152 5.34 -24.21 -8.57
C SER A 152 4.12 -24.60 -9.41
N ASN A 153 3.36 -23.66 -9.91
CA ASN A 153 2.20 -23.83 -10.78
C ASN A 153 2.24 -22.86 -11.97
N ASP A 154 2.99 -23.23 -13.01
CA ASP A 154 2.76 -23.03 -14.45
C ASP A 154 2.34 -21.67 -15.03
N LEU A 155 2.56 -20.55 -14.36
CA LEU A 155 2.52 -19.25 -15.01
C LEU A 155 3.91 -18.59 -14.97
N ARG A 156 4.90 -19.24 -15.58
CA ARG A 156 6.15 -18.59 -15.97
C ARG A 156 5.83 -17.60 -17.08
N LEU A 157 5.89 -16.31 -16.78
CA LEU A 157 5.79 -15.25 -17.80
C LEU A 157 7.12 -15.03 -18.54
N TRP A 158 8.14 -15.87 -18.34
CA TRP A 158 9.39 -16.02 -19.11
C TRP A 158 10.09 -17.34 -18.79
#